data_950238f06e5e3866750e1d669440d1b0
#
_entry.id   950238f06e5e3866750e1d669440d1b0
#
_cell.length_a   1.000
_cell.length_b   1.000
_cell.length_c   1.000
_cell.angle_alpha   90.00
_cell.angle_beta   90.00
_cell.angle_gamma   90.00
#
_symmetry.space_group_name_H-M   'P 1'
#
loop_
_entity.id
_entity.type
_entity.pdbx_description
1 polymer ?
#
loop_
_entity_poly.entity_id
_entity_poly.type
_entity_poly.pdbx_seq_one_letter_code
_entity_poly.pdbx_strand_id
1 'polypeptide(L)'
;MSDRQSAARVMVIASGNAGKIREFTNLLAHLPLDIKPQPTDLNVEETGSSFAENARIKATAVAKATGHWALADDSGLSVLALNGAPGVHSARYANNDEARIARLLHELEQAQCTDRRAQFTAALAVADPNGKIRLEVEGECPGTILDKPRGNSGFGYDPVFYLPELDQTFAEMEKAVKNRVGHRGLAFSNLEPQLRQLLNSQEE
;
A
#
# COMPACT_ATOMS: atom_id res chain seq x y z
N MET A 1 33.24 28.17 -4.96
CA MET A 1 32.79 26.80 -4.92
C MET A 1 31.25 26.87 -4.92
N SER A 2 30.65 26.59 -6.05
CA SER A 2 29.21 26.72 -6.22
C SER A 2 28.56 25.47 -5.62
N ASP A 3 27.83 25.63 -4.50
CA ASP A 3 26.90 24.62 -3.99
C ASP A 3 25.82 24.41 -5.08
N ARG A 4 26.03 23.40 -5.92
CA ARG A 4 24.88 22.83 -6.67
C ARG A 4 24.08 22.04 -5.66
N GLN A 5 23.11 22.69 -5.00
CA GLN A 5 22.00 21.98 -4.41
C GLN A 5 21.34 21.18 -5.56
N SER A 6 21.59 19.88 -5.59
CA SER A 6 20.88 18.96 -6.49
C SER A 6 19.39 19.15 -6.23
N ALA A 7 18.64 19.58 -7.24
CA ALA A 7 17.19 19.72 -7.10
C ALA A 7 16.60 18.37 -6.68
N ALA A 8 15.82 18.36 -5.61
CA ALA A 8 15.22 17.13 -5.10
C ALA A 8 14.45 16.41 -6.23
N ARG A 9 14.70 15.11 -6.38
CA ARG A 9 14.07 14.31 -7.43
C ARG A 9 12.57 14.19 -7.18
N VAL A 10 11.77 14.49 -8.20
CA VAL A 10 10.31 14.31 -8.10
C VAL A 10 9.95 12.83 -8.10
N MET A 11 9.17 12.41 -7.09
CA MET A 11 8.56 11.09 -6.99
C MET A 11 7.05 11.24 -6.92
N VAL A 12 6.35 10.72 -7.91
CA VAL A 12 4.88 10.75 -7.97
C VAL A 12 4.32 9.50 -7.28
N ILE A 13 3.42 9.68 -6.32
CA ILE A 13 2.68 8.56 -5.72
C ILE A 13 1.53 8.18 -6.65
N ALA A 14 1.64 7.01 -7.26
CA ALA A 14 0.67 6.46 -8.22
C ALA A 14 -0.54 5.87 -7.50
N SER A 15 -1.36 6.72 -6.90
CA SER A 15 -2.57 6.34 -6.18
C SER A 15 -3.57 7.49 -6.14
N GLY A 16 -4.87 7.17 -6.31
CA GLY A 16 -5.98 8.07 -6.01
C GLY A 16 -6.48 8.00 -4.57
N ASN A 17 -5.95 7.09 -3.75
CA ASN A 17 -6.37 6.89 -2.36
C ASN A 17 -5.63 7.86 -1.43
N ALA A 18 -6.36 8.83 -0.86
CA ALA A 18 -5.79 9.82 0.04
C ALA A 18 -5.13 9.22 1.31
N GLY A 19 -5.60 8.06 1.80
CA GLY A 19 -5.01 7.34 2.92
C GLY A 19 -3.62 6.84 2.56
N LYS A 20 -3.48 6.15 1.43
CA LYS A 20 -2.21 5.65 0.91
C LYS A 20 -1.21 6.79 0.64
N ILE A 21 -1.68 7.87 -0.01
CA ILE A 21 -0.83 9.05 -0.29
C ILE A 21 -0.25 9.61 1.01
N ARG A 22 -1.06 9.80 2.05
CA ARG A 22 -0.58 10.29 3.36
C ARG A 22 0.42 9.35 4.02
N GLU A 23 0.17 8.02 3.97
CA GLU A 23 1.10 7.04 4.54
C GLU A 23 2.46 7.10 3.82
N PHE A 24 2.50 7.07 2.49
CA PHE A 24 3.75 7.13 1.73
C PHE A 24 4.45 8.48 1.83
N THR A 25 3.73 9.61 1.88
CA THR A 25 4.33 10.92 2.12
C THR A 25 5.09 10.94 3.46
N ASN A 26 4.52 10.34 4.50
CA ASN A 26 5.18 10.25 5.81
C ASN A 26 6.40 9.30 5.78
N LEU A 27 6.27 8.14 5.14
CA LEU A 27 7.35 7.15 5.03
C LEU A 27 8.55 7.69 4.24
N LEU A 28 8.31 8.48 3.20
CA LEU A 28 9.34 9.04 2.32
C LEU A 28 9.90 10.38 2.80
N ALA A 29 9.32 11.02 3.82
CA ALA A 29 9.62 12.40 4.22
C ALA A 29 11.10 12.68 4.57
N HIS A 30 11.85 11.65 4.96
CA HIS A 30 13.25 11.75 5.32
C HIS A 30 14.23 11.48 4.16
N LEU A 31 13.69 11.20 2.96
CA LEU A 31 14.48 11.02 1.74
C LEU A 31 14.58 12.34 0.94
N PRO A 32 15.64 12.56 0.16
CA PRO A 32 15.80 13.77 -0.66
C PRO A 32 14.89 13.71 -1.91
N LEU A 33 13.59 13.65 -1.70
CA LEU A 33 12.57 13.51 -2.74
C LEU A 33 11.54 14.65 -2.64
N ASP A 34 11.10 15.15 -3.78
CA ASP A 34 9.91 16.00 -3.89
C ASP A 34 8.69 15.11 -4.19
N ILE A 35 7.89 14.83 -3.15
CA ILE A 35 6.76 13.90 -3.25
C ILE A 35 5.53 14.63 -3.80
N LYS A 36 4.96 14.10 -4.89
CA LYS A 36 3.75 14.63 -5.51
C LYS A 36 2.67 13.58 -5.65
N PRO A 37 1.39 13.93 -5.56
CA PRO A 37 0.30 13.05 -5.95
C PRO A 37 0.27 12.89 -7.47
N GLN A 38 -0.32 11.80 -7.96
CA GLN A 38 -0.61 11.67 -9.40
C GLN A 38 -1.65 12.71 -9.84
N PRO A 39 -1.68 13.07 -11.14
CA PRO A 39 -2.74 13.90 -11.72
C PRO A 39 -4.13 13.31 -11.44
N THR A 40 -5.11 14.18 -11.11
CA THR A 40 -6.46 13.76 -10.70
C THR A 40 -7.28 13.15 -11.84
N ASP A 41 -6.95 13.47 -13.06
CA ASP A 41 -7.57 12.95 -14.29
C ASP A 41 -6.93 11.65 -14.79
N LEU A 42 -5.82 11.24 -14.18
CA LEU A 42 -5.13 9.99 -14.54
C LEU A 42 -5.75 8.81 -13.80
N ASN A 43 -6.55 8.04 -14.53
CA ASN A 43 -7.11 6.78 -14.05
C ASN A 43 -6.39 5.62 -14.71
N VAL A 44 -5.75 4.76 -13.91
CA VAL A 44 -5.05 3.56 -14.39
C VAL A 44 -5.89 2.34 -14.05
N GLU A 45 -6.29 1.60 -15.09
CA GLU A 45 -7.04 0.36 -14.91
C GLU A 45 -6.13 -0.73 -14.36
N GLU A 46 -6.55 -1.35 -13.26
CA GLU A 46 -5.86 -2.46 -12.61
C GLU A 46 -6.35 -3.78 -13.19
N THR A 47 -5.65 -4.28 -14.20
CA THR A 47 -5.99 -5.51 -14.94
C THR A 47 -5.17 -6.72 -14.51
N GLY A 48 -4.26 -6.54 -13.57
CA GLY A 48 -3.40 -7.60 -13.05
C GLY A 48 -4.16 -8.59 -12.16
N SER A 49 -3.66 -9.80 -12.11
CA SER A 49 -4.16 -10.90 -11.27
C SER A 49 -3.53 -10.94 -9.87
N SER A 50 -2.49 -10.14 -9.65
CA SER A 50 -1.77 -10.02 -8.37
C SER A 50 -1.53 -8.56 -7.99
N PHE A 51 -1.26 -8.32 -6.70
CA PHE A 51 -0.87 -6.99 -6.22
C PHE A 51 0.39 -6.47 -6.93
N ALA A 52 1.40 -7.33 -7.12
CA ALA A 52 2.63 -6.97 -7.82
C ALA A 52 2.37 -6.52 -9.27
N GLU A 53 1.53 -7.25 -10.01
CA GLU A 53 1.16 -6.87 -11.38
C GLU A 53 0.46 -5.51 -11.43
N ASN A 54 -0.50 -5.27 -10.53
CA ASN A 54 -1.20 -3.99 -10.48
C ASN A 54 -0.28 -2.84 -10.05
N ALA A 55 0.64 -3.07 -9.11
CA ALA A 55 1.65 -2.08 -8.73
C ALA A 55 2.53 -1.70 -9.94
N ARG A 56 3.01 -2.69 -10.72
CA ARG A 56 3.78 -2.44 -11.96
C ARG A 56 2.99 -1.63 -12.98
N ILE A 57 1.74 -2.02 -13.24
CA ILE A 57 0.86 -1.33 -14.20
C ILE A 57 0.72 0.14 -13.79
N LYS A 58 0.40 0.41 -12.54
CA LYS A 58 0.23 1.79 -12.02
C LYS A 58 1.53 2.59 -12.08
N ALA A 59 2.64 2.04 -11.59
CA ALA A 59 3.93 2.74 -11.60
C ALA A 59 4.35 3.11 -13.03
N THR A 60 4.27 2.16 -13.96
CA THR A 60 4.62 2.36 -15.37
C THR A 60 3.75 3.43 -16.02
N ALA A 61 2.43 3.36 -15.83
CA ALA A 61 1.50 4.30 -16.45
C ALA A 61 1.69 5.72 -15.93
N VAL A 62 1.81 5.89 -14.61
CA VAL A 62 1.98 7.20 -13.97
C VAL A 62 3.34 7.81 -14.31
N ALA A 63 4.41 7.01 -14.33
CA ALA A 63 5.75 7.48 -14.70
C ALA A 63 5.76 8.02 -16.14
N LYS A 64 5.20 7.27 -17.10
CA LYS A 64 5.10 7.70 -18.50
C LYS A 64 4.23 8.95 -18.69
N ALA A 65 3.11 9.02 -17.97
CA ALA A 65 2.19 10.15 -18.09
C ALA A 65 2.76 11.45 -17.51
N THR A 66 3.56 11.35 -16.45
CA THR A 66 4.11 12.52 -15.75
C THR A 66 5.53 12.89 -16.15
N GLY A 67 6.27 11.99 -16.79
CA GLY A 67 7.70 12.16 -17.06
C GLY A 67 8.58 12.17 -15.82
N HIS A 68 8.06 11.68 -14.69
CA HIS A 68 8.74 11.63 -13.39
C HIS A 68 8.84 10.19 -12.89
N TRP A 69 9.68 9.99 -11.86
CA TRP A 69 9.67 8.75 -11.13
C TRP A 69 8.30 8.53 -10.48
N ALA A 70 7.83 7.30 -10.47
CA ALA A 70 6.57 6.95 -9.84
C ALA A 70 6.72 5.77 -8.89
N LEU A 71 6.14 5.90 -7.70
CA LEU A 71 5.95 4.83 -6.73
C LEU A 71 4.49 4.44 -6.71
N ALA A 72 4.20 3.18 -7.03
CA ALA A 72 2.87 2.60 -6.89
C ALA A 72 2.81 1.64 -5.72
N ASP A 73 1.65 1.60 -5.08
CA ASP A 73 1.23 0.59 -4.10
C ASP A 73 -0.04 -0.08 -4.60
N ASP A 74 0.00 -1.40 -4.73
CA ASP A 74 -1.22 -2.20 -4.73
C ASP A 74 -1.23 -3.11 -3.52
N SER A 75 -2.37 -3.11 -2.80
CA SER A 75 -2.44 -3.75 -1.50
C SER A 75 -3.87 -4.14 -1.16
N GLY A 76 -4.00 -5.20 -0.41
CA GLY A 76 -5.30 -5.68 0.00
C GLY A 76 -5.23 -6.73 1.10
N LEU A 77 -6.41 -7.15 1.51
CA LEU A 77 -6.66 -8.15 2.53
C LEU A 77 -6.97 -9.49 1.86
N SER A 78 -6.29 -10.53 2.27
CA SER A 78 -6.60 -11.91 1.90
C SER A 78 -7.04 -12.69 3.13
N VAL A 79 -8.18 -13.38 3.07
CA VAL A 79 -8.73 -14.15 4.18
C VAL A 79 -8.77 -15.63 3.82
N LEU A 80 -8.16 -16.46 4.65
CA LEU A 80 -7.95 -17.88 4.35
C LEU A 80 -9.28 -18.63 4.17
N ALA A 81 -10.24 -18.42 5.06
CA ALA A 81 -11.58 -19.04 5.00
C ALA A 81 -12.38 -18.64 3.74
N LEU A 82 -11.99 -17.57 3.06
CA LEU A 82 -12.62 -17.07 1.84
C LEU A 82 -11.74 -17.33 0.59
N ASN A 83 -10.85 -18.32 0.64
CA ASN A 83 -9.93 -18.66 -0.45
C ASN A 83 -9.12 -17.46 -0.97
N GLY A 84 -8.71 -16.57 -0.06
CA GLY A 84 -7.94 -15.37 -0.37
C GLY A 84 -8.79 -14.13 -0.73
N ALA A 85 -10.12 -14.24 -0.80
CA ALA A 85 -10.95 -13.04 -0.99
C ALA A 85 -10.87 -12.12 0.25
N PRO A 86 -11.02 -10.79 0.08
CA PRO A 86 -11.26 -10.03 -1.16
C PRO A 86 -10.04 -9.89 -2.10
N GLY A 87 -8.79 -10.12 -1.64
CA GLY A 87 -7.58 -10.09 -2.46
C GLY A 87 -7.41 -8.78 -3.23
N VAL A 88 -7.09 -8.85 -4.52
CA VAL A 88 -6.93 -7.68 -5.42
C VAL A 88 -8.21 -6.84 -5.57
N HIS A 89 -9.35 -7.37 -5.14
CA HIS A 89 -10.63 -6.65 -5.15
C HIS A 89 -10.93 -5.90 -3.84
N SER A 90 -9.98 -5.86 -2.88
CA SER A 90 -10.18 -5.26 -1.55
C SER A 90 -10.79 -3.86 -1.58
N ALA A 91 -10.30 -2.98 -2.45
CA ALA A 91 -10.81 -1.62 -2.58
C ALA A 91 -12.18 -1.53 -3.28
N ARG A 92 -12.55 -2.54 -4.04
CA ARG A 92 -13.80 -2.61 -4.84
C ARG A 92 -14.81 -3.61 -4.29
N TYR A 93 -14.56 -4.15 -3.09
CA TYR A 93 -15.39 -5.18 -2.48
C TYR A 93 -16.80 -4.67 -2.13
N ALA A 94 -16.94 -3.40 -1.79
CA ALA A 94 -18.20 -2.66 -1.67
C ALA A 94 -17.95 -1.14 -1.82
N ASN A 95 -19.02 -0.35 -1.76
CA ASN A 95 -18.99 1.08 -2.09
C ASN A 95 -18.25 1.96 -1.07
N ASN A 96 -18.15 1.53 0.19
CA ASN A 96 -17.44 2.23 1.26
C ASN A 96 -16.87 1.24 2.27
N ASP A 97 -16.06 1.73 3.22
CA ASP A 97 -15.35 0.88 4.17
C ASP A 97 -16.29 0.12 5.11
N GLU A 98 -17.37 0.74 5.57
CA GLU A 98 -18.38 0.08 6.42
C GLU A 98 -19.04 -1.08 5.69
N ALA A 99 -19.44 -0.85 4.43
CA ALA A 99 -20.06 -1.88 3.60
C ALA A 99 -19.07 -3.01 3.24
N ARG A 100 -17.79 -2.70 3.05
CA ARG A 100 -16.72 -3.70 2.83
C ARG A 100 -16.55 -4.60 4.05
N ILE A 101 -16.50 -4.01 5.25
CA ILE A 101 -16.42 -4.74 6.51
C ILE A 101 -17.66 -5.60 6.71
N ALA A 102 -18.85 -5.03 6.55
CA ALA A 102 -20.12 -5.76 6.70
C ALA A 102 -20.20 -6.96 5.76
N ARG A 103 -19.82 -6.77 4.49
CA ARG A 103 -19.76 -7.85 3.51
C ARG A 103 -18.78 -8.94 3.90
N LEU A 104 -17.57 -8.56 4.31
CA LEU A 104 -16.53 -9.50 4.74
C LEU A 104 -16.99 -10.36 5.92
N LEU A 105 -17.57 -9.73 6.94
CA LEU A 105 -18.06 -10.44 8.13
C LEU A 105 -19.21 -11.36 7.80
N HIS A 106 -20.13 -10.92 6.94
CA HIS A 106 -21.23 -11.75 6.47
C HIS A 106 -20.74 -12.99 5.69
N GLU A 107 -19.81 -12.82 4.76
CA GLU A 107 -19.25 -13.95 4.00
C GLU A 107 -18.49 -14.94 4.90
N LEU A 108 -17.79 -14.44 5.92
CA LEU A 108 -17.13 -15.29 6.92
C LEU A 108 -18.14 -16.09 7.76
N GLU A 109 -19.28 -15.48 8.11
CA GLU A 109 -20.36 -16.16 8.79
C GLU A 109 -20.98 -17.26 7.92
N GLN A 110 -21.23 -16.96 6.63
CA GLN A 110 -21.75 -17.93 5.66
C GLN A 110 -20.79 -19.09 5.38
N ALA A 111 -19.50 -18.84 5.42
CA ALA A 111 -18.48 -19.87 5.22
C ALA A 111 -18.47 -20.93 6.33
N GLN A 112 -19.13 -20.69 7.47
CA GLN A 112 -19.17 -21.57 8.64
C GLN A 112 -17.78 -22.08 9.09
N CYS A 113 -16.74 -21.30 8.77
CA CYS A 113 -15.37 -21.62 9.09
C CYS A 113 -14.92 -20.83 10.31
N THR A 114 -14.34 -21.52 11.28
CA THR A 114 -13.80 -20.88 12.50
C THR A 114 -12.42 -20.27 12.29
N ASP A 115 -11.78 -20.58 11.17
CA ASP A 115 -10.47 -20.02 10.83
C ASP A 115 -10.62 -18.57 10.34
N ARG A 116 -10.18 -17.63 11.16
CA ARG A 116 -10.26 -16.19 10.88
C ARG A 116 -8.91 -15.62 10.43
N ARG A 117 -7.94 -16.48 10.14
CA ARG A 117 -6.62 -16.00 9.67
C ARG A 117 -6.74 -15.21 8.38
N ALA A 118 -6.03 -14.10 8.38
CA ALA A 118 -6.00 -13.17 7.27
C ALA A 118 -4.60 -12.58 7.13
N GLN A 119 -4.33 -12.00 5.98
CA GLN A 119 -3.06 -11.34 5.70
C GLN A 119 -3.32 -10.07 4.91
N PHE A 120 -2.75 -8.96 5.37
CA PHE A 120 -2.56 -7.81 4.51
C PHE A 120 -1.26 -7.94 3.72
N THR A 121 -1.34 -7.67 2.43
CA THR A 121 -0.17 -7.61 1.54
C THR A 121 -0.10 -6.23 0.89
N ALA A 122 1.09 -5.66 0.80
CA ALA A 122 1.39 -4.49 -0.02
C ALA A 122 2.51 -4.84 -1.01
N ALA A 123 2.25 -4.65 -2.28
CA ALA A 123 3.26 -4.71 -3.34
C ALA A 123 3.60 -3.29 -3.78
N LEU A 124 4.88 -2.94 -3.74
CA LEU A 124 5.40 -1.65 -4.16
C LEU A 124 6.22 -1.80 -5.43
N ALA A 125 6.00 -0.91 -6.40
CA ALA A 125 6.80 -0.83 -7.60
C ALA A 125 7.27 0.60 -7.85
N VAL A 126 8.53 0.77 -8.21
CA VAL A 126 9.12 2.07 -8.60
C VAL A 126 9.49 2.03 -10.07
N ALA A 127 8.94 2.95 -10.85
CA ALA A 127 9.26 3.12 -12.25
C ALA A 127 10.06 4.41 -12.50
N ASP A 128 11.01 4.36 -13.44
CA ASP A 128 11.70 5.54 -13.94
C ASP A 128 10.81 6.36 -14.90
N PRO A 129 11.19 7.58 -15.30
CA PRO A 129 10.39 8.43 -16.19
C PRO A 129 10.01 7.81 -17.54
N ASN A 130 10.74 6.79 -17.99
CA ASN A 130 10.42 6.04 -19.21
C ASN A 130 9.42 4.90 -18.95
N GLY A 131 9.01 4.72 -17.70
CA GLY A 131 8.09 3.66 -17.29
C GLY A 131 8.74 2.29 -17.10
N LYS A 132 10.08 2.22 -17.06
CA LYS A 132 10.77 0.97 -16.73
C LYS A 132 10.76 0.75 -15.24
N ILE A 133 10.30 -0.42 -14.81
CA ILE A 133 10.35 -0.82 -13.40
C ILE A 133 11.82 -0.99 -12.98
N ARG A 134 12.16 -0.34 -11.89
CA ARG A 134 13.52 -0.32 -11.33
C ARG A 134 13.60 -1.05 -9.99
N LEU A 135 12.54 -0.98 -9.20
CA LEU A 135 12.45 -1.65 -7.91
C LEU A 135 11.06 -2.27 -7.74
N GLU A 136 11.01 -3.44 -7.12
CA GLU A 136 9.80 -4.13 -6.72
C GLU A 136 10.04 -4.82 -5.38
N VAL A 137 9.11 -4.65 -4.46
CA VAL A 137 9.14 -5.31 -3.16
C VAL A 137 7.72 -5.61 -2.68
N GLU A 138 7.62 -6.53 -1.74
CA GLU A 138 6.38 -6.81 -1.03
C GLU A 138 6.59 -6.75 0.48
N GLY A 139 5.52 -6.49 1.21
CA GLY A 139 5.44 -6.58 2.65
C GLY A 139 4.13 -7.22 3.06
N GLU A 140 4.21 -8.17 3.96
CA GLU A 140 3.09 -8.97 4.43
C GLU A 140 2.92 -8.81 5.92
N CYS A 141 1.67 -8.68 6.36
CA CYS A 141 1.32 -8.61 7.77
C CYS A 141 0.24 -9.67 8.04
N PRO A 142 0.58 -10.80 8.65
CA PRO A 142 -0.39 -11.79 9.08
C PRO A 142 -1.19 -11.29 10.29
N GLY A 143 -2.45 -11.69 10.37
CA GLY A 143 -3.35 -11.32 11.45
C GLY A 143 -4.63 -12.15 11.42
N THR A 144 -5.66 -11.67 12.11
CA THR A 144 -6.97 -12.33 12.15
C THR A 144 -8.10 -11.32 12.00
N ILE A 145 -9.25 -11.77 11.51
CA ILE A 145 -10.45 -10.94 11.40
C ILE A 145 -11.31 -11.08 12.66
N LEU A 146 -11.60 -9.98 13.33
CA LEU A 146 -12.54 -9.94 14.46
C LEU A 146 -13.98 -10.11 14.00
N ASP A 147 -14.86 -10.52 14.92
CA ASP A 147 -16.30 -10.60 14.66
C ASP A 147 -16.99 -9.22 14.62
N LYS A 148 -16.37 -8.22 15.23
CA LYS A 148 -16.89 -6.85 15.31
C LYS A 148 -15.75 -5.85 15.18
N PRO A 149 -16.01 -4.67 14.57
CA PRO A 149 -15.04 -3.60 14.49
C PRO A 149 -14.58 -3.10 15.88
N ARG A 150 -13.29 -2.79 16.02
CA ARG A 150 -12.68 -2.11 17.17
C ARG A 150 -11.79 -0.98 16.66
N GLY A 151 -11.83 0.17 17.35
CA GLY A 151 -11.07 1.36 16.97
C GLY A 151 -11.74 2.19 15.87
N ASN A 152 -11.28 3.44 15.71
CA ASN A 152 -11.89 4.43 14.82
C ASN A 152 -10.86 5.11 13.89
N SER A 153 -9.59 4.68 13.93
CA SER A 153 -8.54 5.25 13.10
C SER A 153 -8.35 4.43 11.81
N GLY A 154 -7.58 4.98 10.87
CA GLY A 154 -7.23 4.27 9.64
C GLY A 154 -8.29 4.34 8.55
N PHE A 155 -8.38 3.28 7.74
CA PHE A 155 -9.31 3.14 6.62
C PHE A 155 -9.45 1.67 6.20
N GLY A 156 -10.41 1.37 5.32
CA GLY A 156 -10.61 0.03 4.81
C GLY A 156 -11.02 -0.96 5.90
N TYR A 157 -10.28 -2.05 6.00
CA TYR A 157 -10.54 -3.14 6.94
C TYR A 157 -9.80 -2.98 8.28
N ASP A 158 -9.14 -1.85 8.53
CA ASP A 158 -8.37 -1.60 9.76
C ASP A 158 -9.15 -1.92 11.05
N PRO A 159 -10.46 -1.61 11.18
CA PRO A 159 -11.20 -1.88 12.41
C PRO A 159 -11.45 -3.37 12.71
N VAL A 160 -11.32 -4.25 11.73
CA VAL A 160 -11.54 -5.69 11.92
C VAL A 160 -10.27 -6.52 11.78
N PHE A 161 -9.18 -5.93 11.30
CA PHE A 161 -7.90 -6.62 11.18
C PHE A 161 -7.10 -6.51 12.48
N TYR A 162 -6.96 -7.62 13.17
CA TYR A 162 -6.41 -7.72 14.51
C TYR A 162 -5.07 -8.43 14.52
N LEU A 163 -4.12 -7.88 15.28
CA LEU A 163 -2.83 -8.49 15.55
C LEU A 163 -2.81 -9.07 16.97
N PRO A 164 -2.87 -10.40 17.14
CA PRO A 164 -2.90 -11.04 18.45
C PRO A 164 -1.70 -10.68 19.34
N GLU A 165 -0.53 -10.54 18.75
CA GLU A 165 0.72 -10.22 19.47
C GLU A 165 0.71 -8.84 20.14
N LEU A 166 -0.13 -7.91 19.64
CA LEU A 166 -0.25 -6.56 20.15
C LEU A 166 -1.59 -6.31 20.88
N ASP A 167 -2.52 -7.27 20.82
CA ASP A 167 -3.91 -7.13 21.29
C ASP A 167 -4.60 -5.87 20.75
N GLN A 168 -4.33 -5.52 19.47
CA GLN A 168 -4.88 -4.34 18.82
C GLN A 168 -5.30 -4.63 17.39
N THR A 169 -6.36 -3.94 16.95
CA THR A 169 -6.63 -3.81 15.52
C THR A 169 -5.77 -2.69 14.92
N PHE A 170 -5.63 -2.68 13.61
CA PHE A 170 -4.96 -1.57 12.92
C PHE A 170 -5.62 -0.21 13.20
N ALA A 171 -6.93 -0.18 13.47
CA ALA A 171 -7.67 1.03 13.82
C ALA A 171 -7.45 1.51 15.26
N GLU A 172 -6.90 0.67 16.13
CA GLU A 172 -6.55 1.02 17.51
C GLU A 172 -5.09 1.44 17.65
N MET A 173 -4.26 1.15 16.65
CA MET A 173 -2.83 1.42 16.71
C MET A 173 -2.50 2.89 16.49
N GLU A 174 -1.48 3.37 17.19
CA GLU A 174 -0.80 4.61 16.83
C GLU A 174 -0.12 4.47 15.45
N LYS A 175 -0.08 5.56 14.69
CA LYS A 175 0.51 5.57 13.34
C LYS A 175 1.94 5.03 13.30
N ALA A 176 2.77 5.38 14.30
CA ALA A 176 4.14 4.92 14.38
C ALA A 176 4.24 3.39 14.54
N VAL A 177 3.34 2.80 15.33
CA VAL A 177 3.27 1.35 15.52
C VAL A 177 2.79 0.69 14.24
N LYS A 178 1.68 1.16 13.65
CA LYS A 178 1.15 0.64 12.39
C LYS A 178 2.17 0.72 11.25
N ASN A 179 2.93 1.82 11.14
CA ASN A 179 3.99 1.96 10.14
C ASN A 179 5.16 0.98 10.34
N ARG A 180 5.38 0.49 11.54
CA ARG A 180 6.44 -0.49 11.83
C ARG A 180 6.02 -1.93 11.56
N VAL A 181 4.77 -2.29 11.90
CA VAL A 181 4.30 -3.69 11.85
C VAL A 181 3.37 -3.98 10.69
N GLY A 182 2.77 -2.96 10.09
CA GLY A 182 1.81 -3.11 9.01
C GLY A 182 2.48 -3.39 7.65
N HIS A 183 1.73 -4.00 6.76
CA HIS A 183 2.15 -4.42 5.44
C HIS A 183 2.89 -3.34 4.64
N ARG A 184 2.40 -2.08 4.63
CA ARG A 184 3.06 -0.96 3.92
C ARG A 184 4.37 -0.55 4.56
N GLY A 185 4.42 -0.52 5.90
CA GLY A 185 5.67 -0.24 6.61
C GLY A 185 6.72 -1.31 6.36
N LEU A 186 6.33 -2.58 6.37
CA LEU A 186 7.20 -3.71 6.06
C LEU A 186 7.67 -3.68 4.59
N ALA A 187 6.76 -3.43 3.64
CA ALA A 187 7.12 -3.25 2.24
C ALA A 187 8.09 -2.07 2.06
N PHE A 188 7.85 -0.95 2.74
CA PHE A 188 8.73 0.22 2.68
C PHE A 188 10.11 -0.07 3.29
N SER A 189 10.19 -0.80 4.39
CA SER A 189 11.47 -1.22 4.98
C SER A 189 12.30 -2.08 4.02
N ASN A 190 11.65 -2.86 3.16
CA ASN A 190 12.30 -3.62 2.09
C ASN A 190 12.70 -2.74 0.91
N LEU A 191 11.94 -1.68 0.62
CA LEU A 191 12.18 -0.76 -0.49
C LEU A 191 13.29 0.25 -0.19
N GLU A 192 13.29 0.83 1.00
CA GLU A 192 14.10 2.00 1.34
C GLU A 192 15.60 1.84 1.06
N PRO A 193 16.27 0.73 1.46
CA PRO A 193 17.70 0.56 1.17
C PRO A 193 18.00 0.57 -0.33
N GLN A 194 17.17 -0.07 -1.12
CA GLN A 194 17.29 -0.14 -2.58
C GLN A 194 17.01 1.21 -3.23
N LEU A 195 16.01 1.94 -2.71
CA LEU A 195 15.67 3.29 -3.18
C LEU A 195 16.81 4.27 -2.90
N ARG A 196 17.42 4.23 -1.71
CA ARG A 196 18.59 5.04 -1.39
C ARG A 196 19.76 4.75 -2.33
N GLN A 197 20.06 3.49 -2.60
CA GLN A 197 21.08 3.10 -3.56
C GLN A 197 20.78 3.64 -4.97
N LEU A 198 19.52 3.54 -5.40
CA LEU A 198 19.08 4.03 -6.70
C LEU A 198 19.20 5.57 -6.82
N LEU A 199 18.90 6.30 -5.75
CA LEU A 199 19.03 7.74 -5.70
C LEU A 199 20.51 8.17 -5.79
N ASN A 200 21.41 7.48 -5.10
CA ASN A 200 22.85 7.80 -5.08
C ASN A 200 23.55 7.42 -6.39
N SER A 201 23.19 6.32 -7.03
CA SER A 201 23.86 5.82 -8.25
C SER A 201 23.60 6.64 -9.52
N GLN A 202 22.74 7.64 -9.48
CA GLN A 202 22.40 8.50 -10.61
C GLN A 202 22.95 9.94 -10.45
N GLU A 203 23.77 10.17 -9.42
CA GLU A 203 24.49 11.42 -9.24
C GLU A 203 25.90 11.39 -9.87
N GLU A 204 26.33 10.23 -10.39
CA GLU A 204 27.56 10.07 -11.18
C GLU A 204 27.27 10.22 -12.69
#